data_8c438cb122f54a11dd35b5a9f8121426
#
_entry.id   8c438cb122f54a11dd35b5a9f8121426
#
_cell.length_a   1.000
_cell.length_b   1.000
_cell.length_c   1.000
_cell.angle_alpha   90.00
_cell.angle_beta   90.00
_cell.angle_gamma   90.00
#
_symmetry.space_group_name_H-M   'P 1'
#
loop_
_entity.id
_entity.type
_entity.pdbx_description
1 polymer ?
#
loop_
_entity_poly.entity_id
_entity_poly.type
_entity_poly.pdbx_seq_one_letter_code
_entity_poly.pdbx_strand_id
1 'polypeptide(L)'
;MKGKIVQKNKKFYFKIKGEGEFEMGLLSDGYRKLSMIIYMILSGSLNKNTILFWDEPETNMNPKMIRPIVQAMVTLAQMGVQIFVSTHDYFIQQEFNMIAAYPELNLEEMDIRFISLYRDKKSHTIQYEMKNSSSDLEHNAIMQEFDAMYDREQRIIYGR
;
A
#
# COMPACT_ATOMS: atom_id res chain seq x y z
N MET A 1 -4.95 -17.03 -3.79
CA MET A 1 -5.81 -17.21 -4.98
C MET A 1 -4.93 -17.67 -6.14
N LYS A 2 -5.32 -18.68 -6.91
CA LYS A 2 -4.55 -19.18 -8.06
C LYS A 2 -5.19 -18.68 -9.34
N GLY A 3 -4.62 -17.65 -9.95
CA GLY A 3 -5.04 -17.11 -11.23
C GLY A 3 -3.84 -16.70 -12.07
N LYS A 4 -4.06 -16.47 -13.38
CA LYS A 4 -3.03 -15.94 -14.27
C LYS A 4 -3.64 -14.94 -15.26
N ILE A 5 -2.82 -13.99 -15.67
CA ILE A 5 -3.19 -13.01 -16.68
C ILE A 5 -2.95 -13.60 -18.07
N VAL A 6 -3.90 -13.41 -18.96
CA VAL A 6 -3.84 -13.82 -20.35
C VAL A 6 -4.18 -12.63 -21.23
N GLN A 7 -3.37 -12.36 -22.24
CA GLN A 7 -3.67 -11.35 -23.26
C GLN A 7 -4.30 -12.02 -24.47
N LYS A 8 -5.48 -11.51 -24.89
CA LYS A 8 -6.19 -11.92 -26.11
C LYS A 8 -6.70 -10.67 -26.83
N ASN A 9 -6.47 -10.56 -28.13
CA ASN A 9 -6.97 -9.45 -28.97
C ASN A 9 -6.70 -8.05 -28.37
N LYS A 10 -5.49 -7.80 -27.88
CA LYS A 10 -5.09 -6.56 -27.20
C LYS A 10 -5.85 -6.22 -25.91
N LYS A 11 -6.66 -7.15 -25.40
CA LYS A 11 -7.34 -7.05 -24.08
C LYS A 11 -6.71 -8.01 -23.09
N PHE A 12 -6.79 -7.65 -21.81
CA PHE A 12 -6.29 -8.47 -20.71
C PHE A 12 -7.44 -9.16 -20.01
N TYR A 13 -7.24 -10.44 -19.70
CA TYR A 13 -8.18 -11.29 -18.99
C TYR A 13 -7.49 -11.89 -17.78
N PHE A 14 -8.20 -11.97 -16.68
CA PHE A 14 -7.78 -12.70 -15.50
C PHE A 14 -8.47 -14.05 -15.48
N LYS A 15 -7.69 -15.12 -15.57
CA LYS A 15 -8.18 -16.49 -15.52
C LYS A 15 -8.06 -17.03 -14.10
N ILE A 16 -9.19 -17.28 -13.46
CA ILE A 16 -9.28 -17.89 -12.13
C ILE A 16 -9.56 -19.37 -12.31
N LYS A 17 -8.75 -20.22 -11.63
CA LYS A 17 -8.92 -21.67 -11.71
C LYS A 17 -10.28 -22.07 -11.12
N GLY A 18 -11.15 -22.64 -11.94
CA GLY A 18 -12.49 -23.10 -11.55
C GLY A 18 -13.61 -22.07 -11.72
N GLU A 19 -13.29 -20.79 -12.01
CA GLU A 19 -14.28 -19.71 -12.12
C GLU A 19 -14.37 -19.12 -13.54
N GLY A 20 -13.35 -19.36 -14.39
CA GLY A 20 -13.37 -18.91 -15.79
C GLY A 20 -12.40 -17.77 -16.08
N GLU A 21 -12.63 -17.08 -17.21
CA GLU A 21 -11.86 -15.92 -17.67
C GLU A 21 -12.73 -14.66 -17.57
N PHE A 22 -12.20 -13.62 -16.92
CA PHE A 22 -12.88 -12.35 -16.76
C PHE A 22 -12.08 -11.24 -17.43
N GLU A 23 -12.72 -10.38 -18.21
CA GLU A 23 -12.08 -9.17 -18.72
C GLU A 23 -11.69 -8.27 -17.55
N MET A 24 -10.49 -7.69 -17.58
CA MET A 24 -9.97 -6.88 -16.46
C MET A 24 -10.89 -5.71 -16.06
N GLY A 25 -11.62 -5.14 -17.03
CA GLY A 25 -12.59 -4.08 -16.76
C GLY A 25 -13.80 -4.51 -15.93
N LEU A 26 -14.08 -5.81 -15.82
CA LEU A 26 -15.18 -6.38 -15.03
C LEU A 26 -14.73 -6.82 -13.62
N LEU A 27 -13.44 -6.75 -13.33
CA LEU A 27 -12.90 -7.10 -12.03
C LEU A 27 -13.13 -5.97 -11.01
N SER A 28 -13.18 -6.34 -9.73
CA SER A 28 -13.12 -5.34 -8.66
C SER A 28 -11.80 -4.56 -8.72
N ASP A 29 -11.81 -3.33 -8.19
CA ASP A 29 -10.66 -2.42 -8.26
C ASP A 29 -9.36 -3.03 -7.73
N GLY A 30 -9.41 -3.81 -6.64
CA GLY A 30 -8.23 -4.48 -6.12
C GLY A 30 -7.61 -5.47 -7.10
N TYR A 31 -8.42 -6.30 -7.78
CA TYR A 31 -7.92 -7.21 -8.80
C TYR A 31 -7.40 -6.49 -10.03
N ARG A 32 -8.04 -5.40 -10.43
CA ARG A 32 -7.62 -4.56 -11.55
C ARG A 32 -6.25 -3.95 -11.29
N LYS A 33 -6.04 -3.39 -10.08
CA LYS A 33 -4.76 -2.81 -9.66
C LYS A 33 -3.64 -3.86 -9.61
N LEU A 34 -3.87 -5.03 -9.01
CA LEU A 34 -2.91 -6.14 -9.02
C LEU A 34 -2.57 -6.60 -10.44
N SER A 35 -3.58 -6.71 -11.29
CA SER A 35 -3.39 -7.13 -12.67
C SER A 35 -2.59 -6.11 -13.49
N MET A 36 -2.75 -4.81 -13.20
CA MET A 36 -1.98 -3.74 -13.83
C MET A 36 -0.49 -3.84 -13.43
N ILE A 37 -0.18 -4.09 -12.16
CA ILE A 37 1.20 -4.31 -11.70
C ILE A 37 1.81 -5.50 -12.47
N ILE A 38 1.12 -6.64 -12.50
CA ILE A 38 1.62 -7.83 -13.19
C ILE A 38 1.86 -7.54 -14.68
N TYR A 39 0.95 -6.79 -15.30
CA TYR A 39 1.14 -6.38 -16.69
C TYR A 39 2.39 -5.51 -16.88
N MET A 40 2.61 -4.51 -16.02
CA MET A 40 3.78 -3.63 -16.09
C MET A 40 5.09 -4.40 -15.88
N ILE A 41 5.09 -5.43 -15.04
CA ILE A 41 6.24 -6.34 -14.89
C ILE A 41 6.47 -7.13 -16.19
N LEU A 42 5.43 -7.78 -16.70
CA LEU A 42 5.52 -8.62 -17.90
C LEU A 42 5.88 -7.83 -19.17
N SER A 43 5.46 -6.57 -19.26
CA SER A 43 5.81 -5.67 -20.36
C SER A 43 7.23 -5.07 -20.24
N GLY A 44 7.91 -5.29 -19.10
CA GLY A 44 9.20 -4.67 -18.81
C GLY A 44 9.13 -3.19 -18.43
N SER A 45 7.92 -2.64 -18.27
CA SER A 45 7.73 -1.23 -17.86
C SER A 45 8.16 -1.00 -16.42
N LEU A 46 8.07 -2.02 -15.56
CA LEU A 46 8.63 -2.03 -14.21
C LEU A 46 9.86 -2.95 -14.17
N ASN A 47 11.00 -2.37 -13.88
CA ASN A 47 12.30 -3.05 -13.75
C ASN A 47 13.19 -2.32 -12.73
N LYS A 48 14.37 -2.86 -12.44
CA LYS A 48 15.32 -2.34 -11.42
C LYS A 48 15.76 -0.87 -11.57
N ASN A 49 15.46 -0.23 -12.70
CA ASN A 49 15.81 1.17 -12.94
C ASN A 49 14.56 2.07 -12.94
N THR A 50 13.43 1.55 -12.51
CA THR A 50 12.16 2.27 -12.53
C THR A 50 11.86 2.85 -11.15
N ILE A 51 11.26 4.04 -11.14
CA ILE A 51 10.66 4.65 -9.95
C ILE A 51 9.14 4.60 -10.14
N LEU A 52 8.45 4.01 -9.18
CA LEU A 52 6.99 3.93 -9.14
C LEU A 52 6.45 4.92 -8.10
N PHE A 53 5.64 5.87 -8.54
CA PHE A 53 4.81 6.69 -7.66
C PHE A 53 3.40 6.13 -7.67
N TRP A 54 2.87 5.79 -6.51
CA TRP A 54 1.53 5.26 -6.37
C TRP A 54 0.76 6.02 -5.30
N ASP A 55 -0.22 6.77 -5.78
CA ASP A 55 -1.09 7.58 -4.95
C ASP A 55 -2.33 6.76 -4.56
N GLU A 56 -2.61 6.68 -3.27
CA GLU A 56 -3.77 6.00 -2.67
C GLU A 56 -4.04 4.61 -3.28
N PRO A 57 -3.11 3.64 -3.16
CA PRO A 57 -3.32 2.31 -3.72
C PRO A 57 -4.58 1.61 -3.16
N GLU A 58 -5.04 1.99 -1.98
CA GLU A 58 -6.21 1.44 -1.28
C GLU A 58 -7.56 1.92 -1.83
N THR A 59 -7.61 3.03 -2.56
CA THR A 59 -8.86 3.66 -3.02
C THR A 59 -9.77 2.65 -3.72
N ASN A 60 -11.05 2.60 -3.29
CA ASN A 60 -12.07 1.66 -3.78
C ASN A 60 -11.72 0.18 -3.58
N MET A 61 -10.89 -0.15 -2.61
CA MET A 61 -10.45 -1.51 -2.38
C MET A 61 -11.07 -2.12 -1.12
N ASN A 62 -11.37 -3.42 -1.19
CA ASN A 62 -11.72 -4.15 0.01
C ASN A 62 -10.48 -4.25 0.92
N PRO A 63 -10.57 -3.99 2.24
CA PRO A 63 -9.43 -4.06 3.16
C PRO A 63 -8.65 -5.38 3.10
N LYS A 64 -9.32 -6.50 2.78
CA LYS A 64 -8.66 -7.81 2.59
C LYS A 64 -7.68 -7.84 1.41
N MET A 65 -7.75 -6.87 0.49
CA MET A 65 -6.86 -6.76 -0.65
C MET A 65 -5.61 -5.92 -0.36
N ILE A 66 -5.56 -5.21 0.77
CA ILE A 66 -4.44 -4.34 1.13
C ILE A 66 -3.16 -5.15 1.28
N ARG A 67 -3.18 -6.22 2.07
CA ARG A 67 -2.01 -7.09 2.24
C ARG A 67 -1.47 -7.65 0.92
N PRO A 68 -2.28 -8.21 0.00
CA PRO A 68 -1.81 -8.61 -1.34
C PRO A 68 -1.16 -7.47 -2.14
N ILE A 69 -1.68 -6.25 -2.06
CA ILE A 69 -1.12 -5.07 -2.75
C ILE A 69 0.23 -4.68 -2.13
N VAL A 70 0.33 -4.63 -0.81
CA VAL A 70 1.59 -4.34 -0.11
C VAL A 70 2.64 -5.40 -0.45
N GLN A 71 2.27 -6.69 -0.46
CA GLN A 71 3.18 -7.77 -0.86
C GLN A 71 3.65 -7.65 -2.31
N ALA A 72 2.78 -7.20 -3.22
CA ALA A 72 3.18 -6.92 -4.61
C ALA A 72 4.18 -5.76 -4.68
N MET A 73 3.98 -4.69 -3.91
CA MET A 73 4.94 -3.58 -3.82
C MET A 73 6.28 -4.02 -3.22
N VAL A 74 6.25 -4.82 -2.16
CA VAL A 74 7.46 -5.42 -1.57
C VAL A 74 8.23 -6.25 -2.61
N THR A 75 7.54 -7.10 -3.35
CA THR A 75 8.16 -7.90 -4.41
C THR A 75 8.81 -7.03 -5.49
N LEU A 76 8.15 -5.93 -5.88
CA LEU A 76 8.72 -4.96 -6.82
C LEU A 76 9.97 -4.28 -6.26
N ALA A 77 9.94 -3.89 -4.98
CA ALA A 77 11.10 -3.29 -4.32
C ALA A 77 12.28 -4.25 -4.27
N GLN A 78 12.04 -5.53 -3.98
CA GLN A 78 13.04 -6.62 -4.03
C GLN A 78 13.61 -6.83 -5.45
N MET A 79 12.84 -6.56 -6.49
CA MET A 79 13.31 -6.55 -7.88
C MET A 79 14.13 -5.28 -8.23
N GLY A 80 14.31 -4.37 -7.28
CA GLY A 80 15.09 -3.13 -7.45
C GLY A 80 14.28 -1.94 -7.98
N VAL A 81 12.95 -1.99 -7.93
CA VAL A 81 12.09 -0.83 -8.22
C VAL A 81 12.04 0.07 -6.98
N GLN A 82 12.35 1.35 -7.14
CA GLN A 82 12.11 2.32 -6.07
C GLN A 82 10.64 2.71 -6.05
N ILE A 83 10.00 2.61 -4.88
CA ILE A 83 8.55 2.85 -4.77
C ILE A 83 8.28 3.99 -3.78
N PHE A 84 7.47 4.96 -4.22
CA PHE A 84 6.88 5.99 -3.38
C PHE A 84 5.37 5.75 -3.32
N VAL A 85 4.86 5.58 -2.11
CA VAL A 85 3.43 5.41 -1.85
C VAL A 85 2.94 6.58 -1.03
N SER A 86 1.91 7.30 -1.52
CA SER A 86 1.14 8.19 -0.67
C SER A 86 -0.13 7.47 -0.23
N THR A 87 -0.45 7.53 1.04
CA THR A 87 -1.61 6.87 1.62
C THR A 87 -2.10 7.62 2.85
N HIS A 88 -3.39 7.53 3.11
CA HIS A 88 -4.01 7.91 4.37
C HIS A 88 -4.72 6.72 5.04
N ASP A 89 -4.44 5.50 4.59
CA ASP A 89 -5.02 4.26 5.09
C ASP A 89 -4.17 3.64 6.19
N TYR A 90 -4.83 3.36 7.33
CA TYR A 90 -4.22 2.74 8.49
C TYR A 90 -3.64 1.35 8.18
N PHE A 91 -4.35 0.53 7.40
CA PHE A 91 -3.91 -0.84 7.12
C PHE A 91 -2.66 -0.87 6.24
N ILE A 92 -2.57 -0.01 5.21
CA ILE A 92 -1.34 0.11 4.40
C ILE A 92 -0.16 0.52 5.28
N GLN A 93 -0.36 1.54 6.12
CA GLN A 93 0.70 2.01 7.02
C GLN A 93 1.17 0.88 7.95
N GLN A 94 0.24 0.12 8.54
CA GLN A 94 0.57 -0.96 9.47
C GLN A 94 1.20 -2.17 8.77
N GLU A 95 0.77 -2.56 7.59
CA GLU A 95 1.40 -3.64 6.82
C GLU A 95 2.87 -3.31 6.51
N PHE A 96 3.17 -2.08 6.07
CA PHE A 96 4.56 -1.66 5.86
C PHE A 96 5.34 -1.54 7.16
N ASN A 97 4.72 -1.05 8.24
CA ASN A 97 5.37 -0.94 9.54
C ASN A 97 5.75 -2.32 10.11
N MET A 98 4.91 -3.32 9.96
CA MET A 98 5.24 -4.71 10.34
C MET A 98 6.44 -5.23 9.55
N ILE A 99 6.49 -4.98 8.24
CA ILE A 99 7.63 -5.43 7.40
C ILE A 99 8.92 -4.71 7.83
N ALA A 100 8.84 -3.42 8.15
CA ALA A 100 10.01 -2.65 8.62
C ALA A 100 10.50 -3.09 10.01
N ALA A 101 9.57 -3.44 10.92
CA ALA A 101 9.87 -3.74 12.32
C ALA A 101 10.31 -5.20 12.55
N TYR A 102 9.88 -6.13 11.71
CA TYR A 102 10.13 -7.56 11.91
C TYR A 102 11.05 -8.12 10.82
N PRO A 103 12.35 -8.40 11.14
CA PRO A 103 13.34 -8.89 10.17
C PRO A 103 12.91 -10.15 9.42
N GLU A 104 12.13 -11.04 10.06
CA GLU A 104 11.60 -12.26 9.45
C GLU A 104 10.60 -12.00 8.31
N LEU A 105 10.05 -10.78 8.23
CA LEU A 105 9.17 -10.34 7.14
C LEU A 105 9.94 -9.56 6.07
N ASN A 106 11.12 -9.03 6.41
CA ASN A 106 11.96 -8.23 5.53
C ASN A 106 13.23 -9.03 5.11
N LEU A 107 13.02 -10.12 4.38
CA LEU A 107 14.05 -11.12 4.06
C LEU A 107 15.24 -10.58 3.25
N GLU A 108 15.12 -9.42 2.60
CA GLU A 108 16.17 -8.81 1.77
C GLU A 108 16.58 -7.41 2.25
N GLU A 109 16.37 -7.09 3.52
CA GLU A 109 16.77 -5.82 4.17
C GLU A 109 16.42 -4.58 3.37
N MET A 110 15.17 -4.48 2.91
CA MET A 110 14.68 -3.31 2.20
C MET A 110 14.69 -2.08 3.12
N ASP A 111 15.13 -0.95 2.60
CA ASP A 111 15.05 0.32 3.30
C ASP A 111 13.64 0.92 3.15
N ILE A 112 12.83 0.79 4.19
CA ILE A 112 11.49 1.36 4.26
C ILE A 112 11.54 2.64 5.09
N ARG A 113 11.05 3.74 4.52
CA ARG A 113 10.98 5.04 5.16
C ARG A 113 9.55 5.54 5.24
N PHE A 114 9.18 6.04 6.41
CA PHE A 114 7.89 6.69 6.64
C PHE A 114 8.10 8.19 6.66
N ILE A 115 7.35 8.89 5.80
CA ILE A 115 7.43 10.34 5.65
C ILE A 115 6.07 10.92 5.98
N SER A 116 6.01 11.83 6.95
CA SER A 116 4.82 12.61 7.26
C SER A 116 5.01 14.04 6.80
N LEU A 117 4.02 14.57 6.09
CA LEU A 117 3.93 15.98 5.72
C LEU A 117 2.92 16.66 6.64
N TYR A 118 3.32 17.74 7.31
CA TYR A 118 2.45 18.46 8.22
C TYR A 118 2.61 19.96 8.08
N ARG A 119 1.58 20.71 8.48
CA ARG A 119 1.64 22.16 8.52
C ARG A 119 2.13 22.63 9.89
N ASP A 120 3.27 23.29 9.92
CA ASP A 120 3.76 23.93 11.15
C ASP A 120 2.85 25.11 11.53
N LYS A 121 2.38 25.10 12.78
CA LYS A 121 1.42 26.12 13.28
C LYS A 121 2.03 27.50 13.45
N LYS A 122 3.37 27.61 13.63
CA LYS A 122 4.07 28.88 13.85
C LYS A 122 4.50 29.52 12.54
N SER A 123 5.14 28.73 11.67
CA SER A 123 5.63 29.23 10.38
C SER A 123 4.59 29.23 9.27
N HIS A 124 3.46 28.51 9.46
CA HIS A 124 2.42 28.27 8.46
C HIS A 124 2.93 27.58 7.17
N THR A 125 4.13 27.01 7.22
CA THR A 125 4.74 26.29 6.08
C THR A 125 4.50 24.79 6.21
N ILE A 126 4.62 24.08 5.08
CA ILE A 126 4.64 22.63 5.08
C ILE A 126 6.03 22.17 5.50
N GLN A 127 6.07 21.31 6.49
CA GLN A 127 7.25 20.63 6.99
C GLN A 127 7.12 19.12 6.74
N TYR A 128 8.21 18.40 6.90
CA TYR A 128 8.21 16.96 6.85
C TYR A 128 9.04 16.35 7.97
N GLU A 129 8.73 15.15 8.33
CA GLU A 129 9.57 14.28 9.13
C GLU A 129 9.72 12.93 8.44
N MET A 130 10.84 12.25 8.67
CA MET A 130 11.13 10.94 8.08
C MET A 130 11.69 10.03 9.16
N LYS A 131 11.12 8.82 9.28
CA LYS A 131 11.46 7.80 10.27
C LYS A 131 11.54 6.42 9.64
N ASN A 132 12.16 5.47 10.34
CA ASN A 132 12.24 4.07 9.94
C ASN A 132 10.99 3.28 10.37
N SER A 133 10.21 3.80 11.29
CA SER A 133 8.95 3.23 11.77
C SER A 133 7.85 4.29 11.74
N SER A 134 6.65 3.89 11.37
CA SER A 134 5.48 4.77 11.43
C SER A 134 5.12 5.16 12.87
N SER A 135 5.49 4.32 13.84
CA SER A 135 5.26 4.58 15.27
C SER A 135 6.15 5.68 15.85
N ASP A 136 7.26 6.02 15.18
CA ASP A 136 8.19 7.07 15.61
C ASP A 136 7.83 8.45 15.03
N LEU A 137 6.81 8.51 14.16
CA LEU A 137 6.34 9.78 13.60
C LEU A 137 5.56 10.58 14.67
N GLU A 138 5.99 11.80 14.93
CA GLU A 138 5.30 12.71 15.86
C GLU A 138 4.01 13.31 15.23
N HIS A 139 4.02 13.51 13.92
CA HIS A 139 2.92 14.09 13.15
C HIS A 139 2.22 13.02 12.28
N ASN A 140 1.88 11.88 12.87
CA ASN A 140 1.16 10.82 12.20
C ASN A 140 -0.36 11.05 12.30
N ALA A 141 -0.94 11.73 11.32
CA ALA A 141 -2.36 12.05 11.31
C ALA A 141 -3.27 10.81 11.35
N ILE A 142 -2.83 9.70 10.74
CA ILE A 142 -3.57 8.42 10.72
C ILE A 142 -3.67 7.86 12.15
N MET A 143 -2.55 7.77 12.84
CA MET A 143 -2.50 7.26 14.22
C MET A 143 -3.20 8.20 15.20
N GLN A 144 -3.01 9.51 15.04
CA GLN A 144 -3.68 10.51 15.89
C GLN A 144 -5.20 10.42 15.81
N GLU A 145 -5.77 10.20 14.61
CA GLU A 145 -7.23 10.05 14.47
C GLU A 145 -7.70 8.68 14.97
N PHE A 146 -6.91 7.64 14.81
CA PHE A 146 -7.21 6.32 15.37
C PHE A 146 -7.28 6.37 16.90
N ASP A 147 -6.30 7.00 17.56
CA ASP A 147 -6.25 7.18 19.02
C ASP A 147 -7.41 8.05 19.49
N ALA A 148 -7.71 9.14 18.79
CA ALA A 148 -8.83 10.02 19.11
C ALA A 148 -10.20 9.31 18.99
N MET A 149 -10.34 8.40 18.03
CA MET A 149 -11.54 7.56 17.87
C MET A 149 -11.66 6.59 19.05
N TYR A 150 -10.57 5.93 19.41
CA TYR A 150 -10.52 5.02 20.55
C TYR A 150 -10.86 5.75 21.86
N ASP A 151 -10.27 6.91 22.12
CA ASP A 151 -10.55 7.73 23.29
C ASP A 151 -12.02 8.17 23.35
N ARG A 152 -12.64 8.51 22.22
CA ARG A 152 -14.08 8.83 22.16
C ARG A 152 -14.92 7.62 22.59
N GLU A 153 -14.59 6.43 22.10
CA GLU A 153 -15.29 5.21 22.47
C GLU A 153 -15.17 4.93 23.98
N GLN A 154 -13.95 5.04 24.53
CA GLN A 154 -13.71 4.82 25.96
C GLN A 154 -14.51 5.80 26.84
N ARG A 155 -14.61 7.08 26.43
CA ARG A 155 -15.46 8.05 27.13
C ARG A 155 -16.92 7.69 27.12
N ILE A 156 -17.44 7.14 26.02
CA ILE A 156 -18.83 6.70 25.93
C ILE A 156 -19.06 5.49 26.84
N ILE A 157 -18.16 4.52 26.81
CA ILE A 157 -18.32 3.26 27.57
C ILE A 157 -18.17 3.49 29.08
N TYR A 158 -17.19 4.28 29.49
CA TYR A 158 -16.82 4.44 30.90
C TYR A 158 -17.24 5.77 31.54
N GLY A 159 -17.87 6.66 30.79
CA GLY A 159 -18.38 7.94 31.28
C GLY A 159 -17.30 8.89 31.81
N ARG A 160 -16.09 8.79 31.28
CA ARG A 160 -14.94 9.61 31.68
C ARG A 160 -14.55 10.63 30.63
#